data_cca9519a43726d8e2d0827d362134bf0
#
_entry.id   cca9519a43726d8e2d0827d362134bf0
#
_cell.length_a   1.000
_cell.length_b   1.000
_cell.length_c   1.000
_cell.angle_alpha   90.00
_cell.angle_beta   90.00
_cell.angle_gamma   90.00
#
_symmetry.space_group_name_H-M   'P 1'
#
loop_
_entity.id
_entity.type
_entity.pdbx_description
1 polymer ?
#
loop_
_entity_poly.entity_id
_entity_poly.type
_entity_poly.pdbx_seq_one_letter_code
_entity_poly.pdbx_strand_id
1 'polypeptide(L)'
;MRRILFNTAMVLIVASPISYAEEFMNKEQRQATFCGKTFYGKNLINGSTFKIHIDSECKTNTIHFLTGKKAGKTEERKIISMSDEGELCHTSNRDYCNKMKNMGDGTYKGIGTSGRWKDKEYVKLSNIVDGNQL
;
A
#
# COMPACT_ATOMS: atom_id res chain seq x y z
N MET A 1 -10.67 58.59 30.47
CA MET A 1 -9.71 57.80 29.73
C MET A 1 -10.17 56.36 29.77
N ARG A 2 -10.67 55.87 28.67
CA ARG A 2 -10.99 54.44 28.53
C ARG A 2 -9.76 53.70 28.06
N ARG A 3 -9.19 52.83 28.89
CA ARG A 3 -8.18 51.90 28.47
C ARG A 3 -8.88 50.75 27.74
N ILE A 4 -8.66 50.68 26.45
CA ILE A 4 -9.07 49.51 25.65
C ILE A 4 -8.04 48.43 25.91
N LEU A 5 -8.40 47.44 26.72
CA LEU A 5 -7.62 46.21 26.85
C LEU A 5 -7.88 45.40 25.60
N PHE A 6 -6.93 45.42 24.66
CA PHE A 6 -6.90 44.43 23.60
C PHE A 6 -6.46 43.11 24.23
N ASN A 7 -7.40 42.24 24.55
CA ASN A 7 -7.12 40.86 24.76
C ASN A 7 -6.78 40.25 23.39
N THR A 8 -5.53 40.29 23.05
CA THR A 8 -5.03 39.45 21.97
C THR A 8 -5.13 38.03 22.49
N ALA A 9 -6.23 37.32 22.15
CA ALA A 9 -6.30 35.90 22.29
C ALA A 9 -5.24 35.31 21.34
N MET A 10 -4.09 34.96 21.89
CA MET A 10 -3.10 34.20 21.17
C MET A 10 -3.70 32.82 20.96
N VAL A 11 -4.30 32.61 19.78
CA VAL A 11 -4.67 31.27 19.35
C VAL A 11 -3.37 30.56 19.09
N LEU A 12 -2.89 29.84 20.07
CA LEU A 12 -1.88 28.83 19.89
C LEU A 12 -2.52 27.77 19.00
N ILE A 13 -2.32 27.89 17.68
CA ILE A 13 -2.48 26.77 16.78
C ILE A 13 -1.33 25.86 17.14
N VAL A 14 -1.58 24.95 18.08
CA VAL A 14 -0.73 23.79 18.23
C VAL A 14 -0.98 23.00 16.96
N ALA A 15 -0.13 23.24 15.94
CA ALA A 15 0.02 22.27 14.88
C ALA A 15 0.48 20.99 15.58
N SER A 16 -0.48 20.14 15.94
CA SER A 16 -0.16 18.75 16.25
C SER A 16 0.68 18.29 15.08
N PRO A 17 1.92 17.79 15.27
CA PRO A 17 2.58 17.11 14.19
C PRO A 17 1.55 16.11 13.70
N ILE A 18 1.16 16.25 12.43
CA ILE A 18 0.37 15.21 11.78
C ILE A 18 1.30 14.03 11.84
N SER A 19 1.20 13.24 12.92
CA SER A 19 1.76 11.92 12.92
C SER A 19 0.98 11.21 11.83
N TYR A 20 1.61 11.02 10.67
CA TYR A 20 1.11 10.10 9.69
C TYR A 20 1.10 8.74 10.37
N ALA A 21 0.04 8.50 11.18
CA ALA A 21 -0.16 7.22 11.81
C ALA A 21 -0.20 6.21 10.69
N GLU A 22 0.72 5.26 10.72
CA GLU A 22 0.70 4.10 9.87
C GLU A 22 -0.67 3.44 10.05
N GLU A 23 -1.54 3.58 9.08
CA GLU A 23 -2.87 3.01 9.14
C GLU A 23 -2.99 1.85 8.17
N PHE A 24 -3.54 0.74 8.66
CA PHE A 24 -3.96 -0.33 7.78
C PHE A 24 -5.15 0.11 6.93
N MET A 25 -5.03 -0.14 5.64
CA MET A 25 -6.09 0.16 4.68
C MET A 25 -7.21 -0.88 4.80
N ASN A 26 -8.46 -0.40 4.84
CA ASN A 26 -9.62 -1.28 4.69
C ASN A 26 -9.83 -1.66 3.22
N LYS A 27 -10.81 -2.52 2.95
CA LYS A 27 -11.13 -2.99 1.60
C LYS A 27 -11.38 -1.84 0.63
N GLU A 28 -12.23 -0.89 1.00
CA GLU A 28 -12.62 0.24 0.15
C GLU A 28 -11.43 1.13 -0.20
N GLN A 29 -10.61 1.47 0.78
CA GLN A 29 -9.38 2.24 0.60
C GLN A 29 -8.38 1.50 -0.30
N ARG A 30 -8.22 0.21 -0.08
CA ARG A 30 -7.30 -0.62 -0.85
C ARG A 30 -7.73 -0.75 -2.31
N GLN A 31 -9.01 -0.96 -2.56
CA GLN A 31 -9.56 -0.99 -3.92
C GLN A 31 -9.41 0.35 -4.63
N ALA A 32 -9.74 1.45 -3.98
CA ALA A 32 -9.62 2.79 -4.56
C ALA A 32 -8.16 3.15 -4.90
N THR A 33 -7.20 2.65 -4.14
CA THR A 33 -5.78 2.97 -4.32
C THR A 33 -5.11 2.11 -5.38
N PHE A 34 -5.43 0.83 -5.48
CA PHE A 34 -4.65 -0.12 -6.28
C PHE A 34 -5.40 -0.75 -7.46
N CYS A 35 -6.74 -0.88 -7.41
CA CYS A 35 -7.46 -1.52 -8.50
C CYS A 35 -7.46 -0.65 -9.76
N GLY A 36 -7.14 -1.24 -10.91
CA GLY A 36 -6.99 -0.53 -12.18
C GLY A 36 -5.70 0.29 -12.30
N LYS A 37 -4.75 0.11 -11.40
CA LYS A 37 -3.50 0.87 -11.33
C LYS A 37 -2.30 -0.01 -11.61
N THR A 38 -1.21 0.65 -11.99
CA THR A 38 0.14 0.07 -12.05
C THR A 38 1.02 0.77 -11.04
N PHE A 39 1.85 0.05 -10.35
CA PHE A 39 2.72 0.58 -9.32
C PHE A 39 4.02 -0.20 -9.23
N TYR A 40 5.01 0.44 -8.62
CA TYR A 40 6.34 -0.13 -8.40
C TYR A 40 6.38 -0.82 -7.04
N GLY A 41 7.05 -1.96 -6.97
CA GLY A 41 7.23 -2.71 -5.75
C GLY A 41 8.68 -3.09 -5.51
N LYS A 42 9.03 -3.16 -4.23
CA LYS A 42 10.32 -3.67 -3.76
C LYS A 42 10.08 -4.69 -2.67
N ASN A 43 10.65 -5.88 -2.84
CA ASN A 43 10.68 -6.87 -1.77
C ASN A 43 11.70 -6.43 -0.72
N LEU A 44 11.26 -6.21 0.52
CA LEU A 44 12.11 -5.70 1.60
C LEU A 44 13.03 -6.77 2.19
N ILE A 45 12.83 -8.03 1.85
CA ILE A 45 13.61 -9.16 2.39
C ILE A 45 14.77 -9.49 1.46
N ASN A 46 14.54 -9.59 0.16
CA ASN A 46 15.57 -9.96 -0.81
C ASN A 46 16.02 -8.81 -1.74
N GLY A 47 15.36 -7.64 -1.66
CA GLY A 47 15.71 -6.46 -2.45
C GLY A 47 15.25 -6.48 -3.90
N SER A 48 14.56 -7.53 -4.37
CA SER A 48 14.04 -7.60 -5.74
C SER A 48 13.01 -6.51 -6.00
N THR A 49 12.98 -6.00 -7.22
CA THR A 49 12.05 -4.96 -7.65
C THR A 49 11.17 -5.44 -8.78
N PHE A 50 9.98 -4.88 -8.86
CA PHE A 50 8.97 -5.30 -9.82
C PHE A 50 7.94 -4.20 -10.08
N LYS A 51 7.22 -4.34 -11.18
CA LYS A 51 5.99 -3.58 -11.44
C LYS A 51 4.79 -4.51 -11.28
N ILE A 52 3.73 -3.97 -10.74
CA ILE A 52 2.47 -4.69 -10.55
C ILE A 52 1.35 -3.93 -11.25
N HIS A 53 0.49 -4.65 -11.96
CA HIS A 53 -0.79 -4.15 -12.39
C HIS A 53 -1.91 -4.98 -11.79
N ILE A 54 -2.87 -4.32 -11.16
CA ILE A 54 -4.12 -4.93 -10.70
C ILE A 54 -5.24 -4.45 -11.61
N ASP A 55 -6.01 -5.37 -12.18
CA ASP A 55 -7.13 -5.01 -13.04
C ASP A 55 -8.20 -4.18 -12.30
N SER A 56 -9.06 -3.50 -13.05
CA SER A 56 -10.06 -2.60 -12.47
C SER A 56 -11.08 -3.31 -11.57
N GLU A 57 -11.33 -4.59 -11.80
CA GLU A 57 -12.21 -5.41 -10.97
C GLU A 57 -11.50 -6.03 -9.76
N CYS A 58 -10.20 -5.80 -9.59
CA CYS A 58 -9.39 -6.37 -8.51
C CYS A 58 -9.39 -7.91 -8.45
N LYS A 59 -9.42 -8.56 -9.60
CA LYS A 59 -9.44 -10.03 -9.70
C LYS A 59 -8.08 -10.62 -9.99
N THR A 60 -7.22 -9.87 -10.69
CA THR A 60 -5.94 -10.37 -11.16
C THR A 60 -4.83 -9.39 -10.84
N ASN A 61 -3.74 -9.92 -10.35
CA ASN A 61 -2.50 -9.23 -10.04
C ASN A 61 -1.42 -9.73 -11.00
N THR A 62 -0.94 -8.87 -11.89
CA THR A 62 0.13 -9.21 -12.85
C THR A 62 1.43 -8.55 -12.39
N ILE A 63 2.45 -9.35 -12.16
CA ILE A 63 3.75 -8.90 -11.66
C ILE A 63 4.79 -9.10 -12.74
N HIS A 64 5.48 -8.02 -13.11
CA HIS A 64 6.64 -8.07 -13.99
C HIS A 64 7.90 -7.80 -13.17
N PHE A 65 8.78 -8.78 -13.05
CA PHE A 65 10.01 -8.68 -12.26
C PHE A 65 11.08 -7.92 -13.02
N LEU A 66 11.62 -6.87 -12.39
CA LEU A 66 12.65 -6.01 -12.97
C LEU A 66 14.05 -6.46 -12.58
N THR A 67 14.23 -6.87 -11.32
CA THR A 67 15.52 -7.33 -10.78
C THR A 67 15.33 -8.59 -9.93
N GLY A 68 16.43 -9.23 -9.56
CA GLY A 68 16.43 -10.44 -8.74
C GLY A 68 16.41 -11.73 -9.58
N LYS A 69 16.16 -12.85 -8.92
CA LYS A 69 16.18 -14.19 -9.56
C LYS A 69 15.15 -14.36 -10.67
N LYS A 70 14.05 -13.64 -10.62
CA LYS A 70 12.96 -13.70 -11.59
C LYS A 70 12.98 -12.54 -12.59
N ALA A 71 14.06 -11.77 -12.67
CA ALA A 71 14.18 -10.63 -13.58
C ALA A 71 13.76 -11.01 -15.02
N GLY A 72 12.89 -10.19 -15.62
CA GLY A 72 12.34 -10.39 -16.95
C GLY A 72 11.14 -11.34 -17.02
N LYS A 73 10.79 -12.00 -15.94
CA LYS A 73 9.60 -12.89 -15.89
C LYS A 73 8.36 -12.08 -15.50
N THR A 74 7.22 -12.54 -16.02
CA THR A 74 5.90 -12.02 -15.66
C THR A 74 5.09 -13.16 -15.05
N GLU A 75 4.49 -12.90 -13.90
CA GLU A 75 3.59 -13.83 -13.21
C GLU A 75 2.21 -13.21 -13.08
N GLU A 76 1.20 -14.03 -13.26
CA GLU A 76 -0.19 -13.67 -13.03
C GLU A 76 -0.71 -14.41 -11.82
N ARG A 77 -1.32 -13.68 -10.89
CA ARG A 77 -1.89 -14.24 -9.66
C ARG A 77 -3.34 -13.82 -9.54
N LYS A 78 -4.20 -14.77 -9.21
CA LYS A 78 -5.61 -14.47 -8.96
C LYS A 78 -5.78 -13.97 -7.52
N ILE A 79 -6.53 -12.90 -7.38
CA ILE A 79 -7.00 -12.43 -6.09
C ILE A 79 -8.22 -13.25 -5.72
N ILE A 80 -8.11 -14.02 -4.64
CA ILE A 80 -9.18 -14.93 -4.20
C ILE A 80 -10.21 -14.19 -3.37
N SER A 81 -9.74 -13.33 -2.47
CA SER A 81 -10.61 -12.63 -1.53
C SER A 81 -9.97 -11.33 -1.03
N MET A 82 -10.81 -10.41 -0.62
CA MET A 82 -10.43 -9.23 0.12
C MET A 82 -11.46 -9.01 1.23
N SER A 83 -11.03 -9.10 2.48
CA SER A 83 -11.92 -8.88 3.63
C SER A 83 -12.25 -7.40 3.81
N ASP A 84 -13.29 -7.09 4.57
CA ASP A 84 -13.67 -5.71 4.87
C ASP A 84 -12.55 -4.94 5.59
N GLU A 85 -11.74 -5.63 6.39
CA GLU A 85 -10.56 -5.07 7.05
C GLU A 85 -9.35 -4.91 6.12
N GLY A 86 -9.48 -5.27 4.85
CA GLY A 86 -8.43 -5.08 3.85
C GLY A 86 -7.39 -6.18 3.76
N GLU A 87 -7.65 -7.36 4.33
CA GLU A 87 -6.81 -8.53 4.10
C GLU A 87 -7.06 -9.08 2.70
N LEU A 88 -6.05 -9.07 1.86
CA LEU A 88 -6.09 -9.61 0.52
C LEU A 88 -5.38 -10.95 0.48
N CYS A 89 -6.05 -11.95 -0.08
CA CYS A 89 -5.50 -13.27 -0.33
C CYS A 89 -5.42 -13.54 -1.83
N HIS A 90 -4.30 -14.06 -2.30
CA HIS A 90 -4.12 -14.44 -3.69
C HIS A 90 -3.55 -15.85 -3.83
N THR A 91 -3.84 -16.48 -4.96
CA THR A 91 -3.20 -17.74 -5.32
C THR A 91 -1.79 -17.46 -5.87
N SER A 92 -0.81 -17.97 -5.22
CA SER A 92 0.43 -18.44 -5.81
C SER A 92 0.47 -19.94 -5.55
N ASN A 93 1.57 -20.61 -5.76
CA ASN A 93 1.70 -22.03 -5.38
C ASN A 93 1.39 -22.31 -3.89
N ARG A 94 1.11 -21.27 -3.11
CA ARG A 94 0.65 -21.27 -1.72
C ARG A 94 -0.26 -20.07 -1.53
N ASP A 95 -1.31 -20.22 -0.74
CA ASP A 95 -2.20 -19.13 -0.39
C ASP A 95 -1.45 -18.10 0.46
N TYR A 96 -1.31 -16.89 -0.06
CA TYR A 96 -0.74 -15.76 0.66
C TYR A 96 -1.79 -14.72 0.92
N CYS A 97 -1.83 -14.27 2.16
CA CYS A 97 -2.66 -13.15 2.56
C CYS A 97 -1.78 -12.03 3.12
N ASN A 98 -2.21 -10.80 2.91
CA ASN A 98 -1.52 -9.63 3.42
C ASN A 98 -2.48 -8.49 3.76
N LYS A 99 -2.00 -7.59 4.59
CA LYS A 99 -2.60 -6.28 4.84
C LYS A 99 -1.65 -5.19 4.35
N MET A 100 -2.21 -4.05 3.98
CA MET A 100 -1.44 -2.93 3.45
C MET A 100 -1.53 -1.74 4.38
N LYS A 101 -0.39 -1.15 4.73
CA LYS A 101 -0.28 0.09 5.48
C LYS A 101 -0.09 1.27 4.54
N ASN A 102 -0.87 2.33 4.74
CA ASN A 102 -0.57 3.63 4.15
C ASN A 102 0.47 4.35 5.02
N MET A 103 1.63 4.65 4.45
CA MET A 103 2.73 5.31 5.17
C MET A 103 2.56 6.84 5.24
N GLY A 104 1.59 7.41 4.52
CA GLY A 104 1.30 8.85 4.53
C GLY A 104 2.22 9.69 3.64
N ASP A 105 3.22 9.11 3.00
CA ASP A 105 4.21 9.78 2.15
C ASP A 105 4.09 9.38 0.66
N GLY A 106 2.98 8.78 0.26
CA GLY A 106 2.78 8.25 -1.09
C GLY A 106 3.32 6.83 -1.27
N THR A 107 3.84 6.22 -0.21
CA THR A 107 4.27 4.83 -0.20
C THR A 107 3.40 3.98 0.70
N TYR A 108 3.44 2.68 0.45
CA TYR A 108 2.65 1.68 1.16
C TYR A 108 3.52 0.50 1.51
N LYS A 109 3.29 -0.12 2.66
CA LYS A 109 3.99 -1.34 3.07
C LYS A 109 3.02 -2.49 3.29
N GLY A 110 3.34 -3.63 2.71
CA GLY A 110 2.59 -4.87 2.89
C GLY A 110 3.16 -5.71 4.03
N ILE A 111 2.25 -6.21 4.88
CA ILE A 111 2.56 -7.14 5.97
C ILE A 111 1.87 -8.45 5.66
N GLY A 112 2.61 -9.53 5.69
CA GLY A 112 2.05 -10.87 5.56
C GLY A 112 1.16 -11.21 6.75
N THR A 113 0.01 -11.82 6.49
CA THR A 113 -0.90 -12.34 7.53
C THR A 113 -0.98 -13.86 7.51
N SER A 114 -0.44 -14.49 6.47
CA SER A 114 -0.32 -15.95 6.36
C SER A 114 0.93 -16.34 5.55
N GLY A 115 1.27 -17.62 5.57
CA GLY A 115 2.40 -18.16 4.81
C GLY A 115 3.76 -17.76 5.38
N ARG A 116 4.81 -17.84 4.52
CA ARG A 116 6.21 -17.60 4.94
C ARG A 116 6.50 -16.15 5.35
N TRP A 117 5.66 -15.19 4.94
CA TRP A 117 5.81 -13.77 5.25
C TRP A 117 4.96 -13.32 6.43
N LYS A 118 4.31 -14.25 7.13
CA LYS A 118 3.45 -13.91 8.27
C LYS A 118 4.17 -13.02 9.27
N ASP A 119 3.50 -11.93 9.67
CA ASP A 119 3.98 -10.91 10.62
C ASP A 119 5.24 -10.14 10.16
N LYS A 120 5.59 -10.22 8.86
CA LYS A 120 6.73 -9.51 8.29
C LYS A 120 6.28 -8.41 7.34
N GLU A 121 6.90 -7.23 7.44
CA GLU A 121 6.86 -6.23 6.38
C GLU A 121 7.76 -6.73 5.24
N TYR A 122 7.17 -7.12 4.12
CA TYR A 122 7.91 -7.78 3.04
C TYR A 122 7.91 -7.03 1.71
N VAL A 123 7.05 -6.02 1.56
CA VAL A 123 6.94 -5.28 0.32
C VAL A 123 6.69 -3.80 0.58
N LYS A 124 7.32 -2.96 -0.23
CA LYS A 124 7.05 -1.53 -0.29
C LYS A 124 6.54 -1.19 -1.69
N LEU A 125 5.41 -0.50 -1.75
CA LEU A 125 4.77 -0.07 -2.99
C LEU A 125 4.88 1.45 -3.14
N SER A 126 5.08 1.91 -4.38
CA SER A 126 5.22 3.33 -4.71
C SER A 126 4.87 3.60 -6.17
N ASN A 127 4.86 4.87 -6.56
CA ASN A 127 4.70 5.31 -7.96
C ASN A 127 3.43 4.75 -8.62
N ILE A 128 2.28 4.99 -7.98
CA ILE A 128 0.99 4.52 -8.48
C ILE A 128 0.56 5.39 -9.66
N VAL A 129 0.25 4.75 -10.78
CA VAL A 129 -0.25 5.39 -12.01
C VAL A 129 -1.49 4.67 -12.53
N ASP A 130 -2.34 5.39 -13.25
CA ASP A 130 -3.57 4.84 -13.80
C ASP A 130 -3.31 3.84 -14.93
N GLY A 131 -4.16 2.84 -15.04
CA GLY A 131 -4.17 1.88 -16.12
C GLY A 131 -3.05 0.86 -16.08
N ASN A 132 -2.94 0.08 -17.16
CA ASN A 132 -1.90 -0.92 -17.33
C ASN A 132 -0.68 -0.28 -18.01
N GLN A 133 0.39 -0.12 -17.24
CA GLN A 133 1.67 0.47 -17.65
C GLN A 133 2.83 -0.51 -17.51
N LEU A 134 2.55 -1.80 -17.56
CA LEU A 134 3.57 -2.85 -17.50
C LEU A 134 4.47 -2.85 -18.74
#